data_d8d9dab987296ef983d427895bc844b9
#
_entry.id   d8d9dab987296ef983d427895bc844b9
#
_cell.length_a   1.000
_cell.length_b   1.000
_cell.length_c   1.000
_cell.angle_alpha   90.00
_cell.angle_beta   90.00
_cell.angle_gamma   90.00
#
_symmetry.space_group_name_H-M   'P 1'
#
loop_
_entity.id
_entity.type
_entity.pdbx_description
1 polymer ?
#
loop_
_entity_poly.entity_id
_entity_poly.type
_entity_poly.pdbx_seq_one_letter_code
_entity_poly.pdbx_strand_id
1 'polypeptide(L)'
;MNRIPSSIRQYIAALRLLLVFTVICGIAYPVVMWGVAQAAFKNQADGSLVTYKGQVVGSSLLCQEFVNAKGDPLPQYFQPRPSSATSGAATDYGCDPGFSAAANLGPNNPTLVTDVKQLQAQIAAFDHVKISQIPPDAVTSSGSGLDPDISPGNAAIQVDRVAATRHLPVAEVQKLVAENTKARDIEFLGEPGVDVLTLNIALDNLPGQAQYVGGALSK
;
A
#
# COMPACT_ATOMS: atom_id res chain seq x y z
N MET A 1 -66.96 4.61 2.19
CA MET A 1 -65.51 4.34 2.46
C MET A 1 -64.75 4.68 1.20
N ASN A 2 -64.04 5.82 1.20
CA ASN A 2 -63.22 6.21 0.05
C ASN A 2 -62.03 5.22 -0.12
N ARG A 3 -62.09 4.38 -1.13
CA ARG A 3 -60.99 3.47 -1.45
C ARG A 3 -59.90 4.28 -2.13
N ILE A 4 -58.71 4.27 -1.52
CA ILE A 4 -57.53 4.87 -2.10
C ILE A 4 -57.30 4.33 -3.50
N PRO A 5 -57.05 5.19 -4.52
CA PRO A 5 -56.79 4.75 -5.92
C PRO A 5 -55.64 3.70 -5.97
N SER A 6 -55.75 2.77 -6.91
CA SER A 6 -54.78 1.66 -7.04
C SER A 6 -53.34 2.15 -7.20
N SER A 7 -53.15 3.25 -7.93
CA SER A 7 -51.84 3.89 -8.11
C SER A 7 -51.23 4.35 -6.78
N ILE A 8 -52.02 5.03 -5.93
CA ILE A 8 -51.51 5.50 -4.62
C ILE A 8 -51.17 4.31 -3.70
N ARG A 9 -51.91 3.22 -3.76
CA ARG A 9 -51.60 2.01 -2.97
C ARG A 9 -50.27 1.39 -3.44
N GLN A 10 -49.99 1.42 -4.75
CA GLN A 10 -48.66 0.94 -5.28
C GLN A 10 -47.54 1.80 -4.79
N TYR A 11 -47.65 3.13 -4.81
CA TYR A 11 -46.63 4.02 -4.27
C TYR A 11 -46.39 3.83 -2.77
N ILE A 12 -47.47 3.65 -1.98
CA ILE A 12 -47.34 3.36 -0.57
C ILE A 12 -46.65 2.01 -0.34
N ALA A 13 -46.99 0.98 -1.11
CA ALA A 13 -46.35 -0.33 -1.01
C ALA A 13 -44.89 -0.24 -1.39
N ALA A 14 -44.55 0.46 -2.49
CA ALA A 14 -43.16 0.69 -2.92
C ALA A 14 -42.37 1.46 -1.86
N LEU A 15 -42.93 2.52 -1.29
CA LEU A 15 -42.28 3.29 -0.22
C LEU A 15 -42.01 2.43 1.03
N ARG A 16 -43.01 1.62 1.45
CA ARG A 16 -42.83 0.69 2.58
C ARG A 16 -41.70 -0.31 2.29
N LEU A 17 -41.69 -0.89 1.11
CA LEU A 17 -40.63 -1.84 0.70
C LEU A 17 -39.26 -1.17 0.67
N LEU A 18 -39.18 0.04 0.10
CA LEU A 18 -37.95 0.84 0.10
C LEU A 18 -37.45 1.08 1.53
N LEU A 19 -38.31 1.53 2.43
CA LEU A 19 -37.94 1.78 3.84
C LEU A 19 -37.48 0.50 4.54
N VAL A 20 -38.19 -0.62 4.34
CA VAL A 20 -37.78 -1.92 4.93
C VAL A 20 -36.41 -2.34 4.43
N PHE A 21 -36.15 -2.28 3.12
CA PHE A 21 -34.83 -2.62 2.59
C PHE A 21 -33.75 -1.60 2.97
N THR A 22 -34.09 -0.34 3.10
CA THR A 22 -33.15 0.67 3.65
C THR A 22 -32.72 0.32 5.07
N VAL A 23 -33.67 -0.09 5.92
CA VAL A 23 -33.33 -0.52 7.29
C VAL A 23 -32.52 -1.81 7.28
N ILE A 24 -32.91 -2.81 6.49
CA ILE A 24 -32.21 -4.10 6.43
C ILE A 24 -30.80 -3.92 5.85
N CYS A 25 -30.67 -3.33 4.67
CA CYS A 25 -29.41 -3.25 3.94
C CYS A 25 -28.54 -2.06 4.37
N GLY A 26 -29.16 -0.96 4.83
CA GLY A 26 -28.42 0.26 5.21
C GLY A 26 -28.07 0.33 6.70
N ILE A 27 -28.76 -0.40 7.57
CA ILE A 27 -28.51 -0.35 9.01
C ILE A 27 -28.21 -1.75 9.56
N ALA A 28 -29.17 -2.67 9.48
CA ALA A 28 -29.04 -3.98 10.14
C ALA A 28 -27.84 -4.77 9.61
N TYR A 29 -27.71 -4.91 8.28
CA TYR A 29 -26.61 -5.64 7.66
C TYR A 29 -25.23 -5.00 8.00
N PRO A 30 -24.97 -3.71 7.79
CA PRO A 30 -23.68 -3.11 8.16
C PRO A 30 -23.34 -3.25 9.64
N VAL A 31 -24.30 -3.07 10.55
CA VAL A 31 -24.08 -3.21 11.99
C VAL A 31 -23.71 -4.65 12.36
N VAL A 32 -24.43 -5.63 11.81
CA VAL A 32 -24.11 -7.05 12.04
C VAL A 32 -22.71 -7.40 11.50
N MET A 33 -22.40 -6.97 10.28
CA MET A 33 -21.08 -7.20 9.67
C MET A 33 -19.94 -6.53 10.45
N TRP A 34 -20.16 -5.29 10.90
CA TRP A 34 -19.22 -4.60 11.78
C TRP A 34 -19.00 -5.34 13.09
N GLY A 35 -20.08 -5.80 13.74
CA GLY A 35 -20.01 -6.55 15.00
C GLY A 35 -19.25 -7.87 14.84
N VAL A 36 -19.52 -8.63 13.76
CA VAL A 36 -18.79 -9.87 13.44
C VAL A 36 -17.31 -9.58 13.16
N ALA A 37 -17.02 -8.54 12.38
CA ALA A 37 -15.65 -8.15 12.06
C ALA A 37 -14.86 -7.76 13.32
N GLN A 38 -15.44 -6.96 14.20
CA GLN A 38 -14.80 -6.55 15.46
C GLN A 38 -14.62 -7.71 16.45
N ALA A 39 -15.52 -8.69 16.46
CA ALA A 39 -15.43 -9.83 17.35
C ALA A 39 -14.44 -10.90 16.88
N ALA A 40 -14.41 -11.18 15.57
CA ALA A 40 -13.64 -12.28 15.01
C ALA A 40 -12.34 -11.85 14.31
N PHE A 41 -12.28 -10.62 13.77
CA PHE A 41 -11.20 -10.13 12.92
C PHE A 41 -10.77 -8.70 13.31
N LYS A 42 -10.64 -8.43 14.61
CA LYS A 42 -10.40 -7.08 15.13
C LYS A 42 -9.25 -6.35 14.44
N ASN A 43 -8.10 -7.00 14.26
CA ASN A 43 -6.92 -6.39 13.63
C ASN A 43 -7.22 -5.93 12.19
N GLN A 44 -7.87 -6.79 11.40
CA GLN A 44 -8.26 -6.47 10.02
C GLN A 44 -9.36 -5.41 9.96
N ALA A 45 -10.33 -5.49 10.88
CA ALA A 45 -11.42 -4.53 10.99
C ALA A 45 -10.93 -3.12 11.38
N ASP A 46 -9.84 -3.04 12.13
CA ASP A 46 -9.20 -1.78 12.51
C ASP A 46 -8.14 -1.31 11.48
N GLY A 47 -8.02 -1.98 10.32
CA GLY A 47 -7.16 -1.56 9.22
C GLY A 47 -5.75 -2.13 9.24
N SER A 48 -5.50 -3.25 9.93
CA SER A 48 -4.21 -3.96 9.99
C SER A 48 -3.04 -3.02 10.34
N LEU A 49 -3.26 -2.20 11.38
CA LEU A 49 -2.30 -1.18 11.80
C LEU A 49 -1.00 -1.82 12.30
N VAL A 50 0.11 -1.26 11.86
CA VAL A 50 1.46 -1.65 12.28
C VAL A 50 1.94 -0.68 13.35
N THR A 51 2.43 -1.23 14.47
CA THR A 51 2.96 -0.44 15.57
C THR A 51 4.47 -0.67 15.72
N TYR A 52 5.20 0.42 15.92
CA TYR A 52 6.63 0.40 16.22
C TYR A 52 6.89 1.24 17.46
N LYS A 53 7.54 0.65 18.48
CA LYS A 53 7.82 1.30 19.78
C LYS A 53 6.58 1.93 20.45
N GLY A 54 5.43 1.27 20.32
CA GLY A 54 4.17 1.71 20.94
C GLY A 54 3.41 2.80 20.17
N GLN A 55 3.90 3.21 19.00
CA GLN A 55 3.21 4.15 18.13
C GLN A 55 2.77 3.47 16.84
N VAL A 56 1.59 3.84 16.33
CA VAL A 56 1.12 3.41 15.02
C VAL A 56 1.96 4.12 13.96
N VAL A 57 2.63 3.35 13.11
CA VAL A 57 3.53 3.85 12.07
C VAL A 57 2.99 3.67 10.66
N GLY A 58 1.93 2.89 10.48
CA GLY A 58 1.31 2.65 9.18
C GLY A 58 0.33 1.50 9.23
N SER A 59 -0.01 0.97 8.06
CA SER A 59 -0.82 -0.23 7.87
C SER A 59 -0.10 -1.19 6.95
N SER A 60 -0.16 -2.49 7.25
CA SER A 60 0.39 -3.53 6.36
C SER A 60 -0.39 -3.71 5.06
N LEU A 61 -1.46 -2.94 4.86
CA LEU A 61 -2.28 -2.96 3.65
C LEU A 61 -2.04 -1.75 2.74
N LEU A 62 -1.22 -0.79 3.18
CA LEU A 62 -0.99 0.46 2.47
C LEU A 62 0.51 0.71 2.31
N CYS A 63 0.90 1.19 1.14
CA CYS A 63 2.27 1.61 0.92
C CYS A 63 2.65 2.80 1.78
N GLN A 64 3.94 3.00 1.97
CA GLN A 64 4.51 4.14 2.67
C GLN A 64 5.80 4.56 1.99
N GLU A 65 5.92 5.86 1.74
CA GLU A 65 7.14 6.46 1.20
C GLU A 65 8.20 6.61 2.30
N PHE A 66 9.45 6.26 1.96
CA PHE A 66 10.61 6.44 2.83
C PHE A 66 11.52 7.52 2.24
N VAL A 67 11.08 8.76 2.36
CA VAL A 67 11.71 9.94 1.77
C VAL A 67 12.11 10.96 2.84
N ASN A 68 13.03 11.86 2.49
CA ASN A 68 13.36 13.01 3.33
C ASN A 68 12.31 14.15 3.13
N ALA A 69 12.48 15.26 3.85
CA ALA A 69 11.60 16.42 3.75
C ALA A 69 11.59 17.12 2.36
N LYS A 70 12.47 16.71 1.44
CA LYS A 70 12.52 17.21 0.05
C LYS A 70 11.93 16.22 -0.95
N GLY A 71 11.52 15.03 -0.49
CA GLY A 71 11.04 13.95 -1.35
C GLY A 71 12.13 13.04 -1.93
N ASP A 72 13.39 13.22 -1.50
CA ASP A 72 14.44 12.32 -1.97
C ASP A 72 14.36 10.99 -1.21
N PRO A 73 14.51 9.83 -1.88
CA PRO A 73 14.45 8.53 -1.24
C PRO A 73 15.59 8.35 -0.24
N LEU A 74 15.27 7.81 0.93
CA LEU A 74 16.24 7.53 1.98
C LEU A 74 17.04 6.27 1.66
N PRO A 75 18.36 6.34 1.50
CA PRO A 75 19.15 5.21 1.00
C PRO A 75 19.25 4.03 1.98
N GLN A 76 18.97 4.24 3.26
CA GLN A 76 18.98 3.20 4.28
C GLN A 76 17.69 2.36 4.32
N TYR A 77 16.67 2.70 3.53
CA TYR A 77 15.39 2.01 3.50
C TYR A 77 15.06 1.43 2.13
N PHE A 78 14.32 0.32 2.13
CA PHE A 78 13.65 -0.15 0.93
C PHE A 78 12.58 0.83 0.49
N GLN A 79 12.49 1.07 -0.79
CA GLN A 79 11.52 1.97 -1.40
C GLN A 79 10.33 1.18 -1.97
N PRO A 80 9.11 1.71 -1.88
CA PRO A 80 7.92 1.09 -2.46
C PRO A 80 7.90 1.22 -3.99
N ARG A 81 6.83 0.73 -4.61
CA ARG A 81 6.52 0.97 -6.02
C ARG A 81 6.21 2.46 -6.24
N PRO A 82 6.38 2.98 -7.47
CA PRO A 82 5.90 4.31 -7.82
C PRO A 82 4.41 4.46 -7.50
N SER A 83 4.02 5.56 -6.89
CA SER A 83 2.64 5.82 -6.49
C SER A 83 2.08 7.05 -7.20
N SER A 84 0.82 6.93 -7.67
CA SER A 84 0.02 8.06 -8.15
C SER A 84 -1.01 8.51 -7.09
N ALA A 85 -0.99 7.90 -5.91
CA ALA A 85 -1.87 8.21 -4.79
C ALA A 85 -1.33 9.44 -4.04
N THR A 86 -1.68 10.64 -4.54
CA THR A 86 -1.21 11.91 -4.01
C THR A 86 -2.33 12.95 -3.99
N SER A 87 -2.39 13.73 -2.93
CA SER A 87 -3.28 14.89 -2.81
C SER A 87 -2.81 16.09 -3.66
N GLY A 88 -1.57 16.04 -4.17
CA GLY A 88 -0.91 17.15 -4.86
C GLY A 88 -0.35 18.21 -3.91
N ALA A 89 -0.34 17.98 -2.60
CA ALA A 89 0.34 18.86 -1.66
C ALA A 89 1.87 18.77 -1.83
N ALA A 90 2.59 19.86 -1.55
CA ALA A 90 4.04 19.93 -1.76
C ALA A 90 4.87 18.95 -0.91
N THR A 91 4.27 18.36 0.11
CA THR A 91 4.89 17.37 1.00
C THR A 91 4.32 15.95 0.79
N ASP A 92 3.52 15.76 -0.25
CA ASP A 92 2.89 14.48 -0.59
C ASP A 92 3.61 13.91 -1.82
N TYR A 93 4.43 12.92 -1.57
CA TYR A 93 5.29 12.29 -2.58
C TYR A 93 4.71 10.99 -3.14
N GLY A 94 3.51 10.63 -2.71
CA GLY A 94 2.81 9.40 -3.04
C GLY A 94 2.40 8.60 -1.81
N CYS A 95 1.75 7.46 -2.03
CA CYS A 95 1.25 6.60 -0.94
C CYS A 95 0.36 7.32 0.09
N ASP A 96 -0.33 8.40 -0.31
CA ASP A 96 -1.28 9.09 0.58
C ASP A 96 -2.50 8.19 0.83
N PRO A 97 -2.73 7.73 2.08
CA PRO A 97 -3.83 6.84 2.40
C PRO A 97 -5.22 7.46 2.18
N GLY A 98 -5.31 8.78 2.08
CA GLY A 98 -6.54 9.52 1.77
C GLY A 98 -6.89 9.53 0.28
N PHE A 99 -5.97 9.14 -0.60
CA PHE A 99 -6.14 9.15 -2.05
C PHE A 99 -5.76 7.80 -2.64
N SER A 100 -6.65 7.22 -3.45
CA SER A 100 -6.34 6.04 -4.25
C SER A 100 -6.39 6.43 -5.71
N ALA A 101 -5.26 6.30 -6.40
CA ALA A 101 -5.14 6.68 -7.80
C ALA A 101 -4.16 5.78 -8.55
N ALA A 102 -4.46 5.52 -9.82
CA ALA A 102 -3.55 4.88 -10.77
C ALA A 102 -3.09 5.89 -11.82
N ALA A 103 -1.97 5.60 -12.48
CA ALA A 103 -1.47 6.46 -13.57
C ALA A 103 -2.42 6.52 -14.77
N ASN A 104 -3.26 5.49 -14.97
CA ASN A 104 -4.27 5.40 -16.05
C ASN A 104 -3.71 5.65 -17.47
N LEU A 105 -2.44 5.28 -17.69
CA LEU A 105 -1.75 5.43 -18.97
C LEU A 105 -1.82 4.13 -19.77
N GLY A 106 -2.26 4.23 -21.02
CA GLY A 106 -2.28 3.09 -21.94
C GLY A 106 -0.87 2.67 -22.39
N PRO A 107 -0.69 1.44 -22.87
CA PRO A 107 0.63 0.89 -23.23
C PRO A 107 1.35 1.65 -24.34
N ASN A 108 0.62 2.35 -25.20
CA ASN A 108 1.16 3.16 -26.29
C ASN A 108 1.25 4.66 -25.95
N ASN A 109 0.99 5.04 -24.69
CA ASN A 109 1.07 6.44 -24.29
C ASN A 109 2.54 6.88 -24.19
N PRO A 110 2.96 7.95 -24.92
CA PRO A 110 4.35 8.41 -24.90
C PRO A 110 4.79 8.89 -23.51
N THR A 111 3.87 9.40 -22.68
CA THR A 111 4.16 9.78 -21.29
C THR A 111 4.60 8.56 -20.48
N LEU A 112 3.89 7.43 -20.59
CA LEU A 112 4.28 6.19 -19.89
C LEU A 112 5.71 5.77 -20.25
N VAL A 113 6.04 5.81 -21.55
CA VAL A 113 7.39 5.44 -22.02
C VAL A 113 8.46 6.37 -21.45
N THR A 114 8.15 7.67 -21.36
CA THR A 114 9.07 8.67 -20.80
C THR A 114 9.25 8.44 -19.29
N ASP A 115 8.16 8.27 -18.55
CA ASP A 115 8.17 8.06 -17.10
C ASP A 115 8.95 6.79 -16.73
N VAL A 116 8.70 5.68 -17.44
CA VAL A 116 9.42 4.42 -17.24
C VAL A 116 10.93 4.60 -17.47
N LYS A 117 11.34 5.27 -18.55
CA LYS A 117 12.75 5.52 -18.82
C LYS A 117 13.41 6.42 -17.77
N GLN A 118 12.70 7.42 -17.29
CA GLN A 118 13.18 8.31 -16.24
C GLN A 118 13.36 7.54 -14.93
N LEU A 119 12.36 6.76 -14.51
CA LEU A 119 12.44 5.91 -13.32
C LEU A 119 13.56 4.88 -13.43
N GLN A 120 13.71 4.22 -14.58
CA GLN A 120 14.82 3.31 -14.83
C GLN A 120 16.19 3.98 -14.62
N ALA A 121 16.38 5.19 -15.14
CA ALA A 121 17.62 5.92 -14.95
C ALA A 121 17.86 6.31 -13.49
N GLN A 122 16.81 6.75 -12.78
CA GLN A 122 16.89 7.10 -11.37
C GLN A 122 17.24 5.88 -10.50
N ILE A 123 16.54 4.76 -10.68
CA ILE A 123 16.77 3.52 -9.93
C ILE A 123 18.15 2.96 -10.24
N ALA A 124 18.57 2.93 -11.52
CA ALA A 124 19.90 2.47 -11.89
C ALA A 124 21.02 3.26 -11.20
N ALA A 125 20.84 4.57 -11.08
CA ALA A 125 21.80 5.44 -10.38
C ALA A 125 21.73 5.26 -8.85
N PHE A 126 20.51 5.12 -8.28
CA PHE A 126 20.30 5.04 -6.84
C PHE A 126 20.70 3.68 -6.25
N ASP A 127 20.36 2.58 -6.92
CA ASP A 127 20.66 1.21 -6.49
C ASP A 127 21.97 0.66 -7.07
N HIS A 128 22.64 1.42 -7.96
CA HIS A 128 23.87 1.00 -8.64
C HIS A 128 23.70 -0.28 -9.47
N VAL A 129 22.56 -0.44 -10.12
CA VAL A 129 22.22 -1.61 -10.94
C VAL A 129 22.10 -1.27 -12.42
N LYS A 130 22.18 -2.30 -13.29
CA LYS A 130 21.94 -2.11 -14.72
C LYS A 130 20.43 -1.97 -14.97
N ILE A 131 20.03 -1.16 -15.95
CA ILE A 131 18.63 -0.99 -16.37
C ILE A 131 17.97 -2.34 -16.68
N SER A 132 18.70 -3.30 -17.26
CA SER A 132 18.19 -4.64 -17.57
C SER A 132 17.86 -5.50 -16.34
N GLN A 133 18.27 -5.11 -15.15
CA GLN A 133 18.00 -5.81 -13.89
C GLN A 133 16.76 -5.25 -13.18
N ILE A 134 16.26 -4.09 -13.61
CA ILE A 134 15.14 -3.41 -12.97
C ILE A 134 13.83 -4.11 -13.37
N PRO A 135 13.09 -4.68 -12.41
CA PRO A 135 11.85 -5.36 -12.70
C PRO A 135 10.71 -4.37 -13.03
N PRO A 136 9.66 -4.81 -13.72
CA PRO A 136 8.57 -3.92 -14.15
C PRO A 136 7.85 -3.20 -13.01
N ASP A 137 7.66 -3.84 -11.86
CA ASP A 137 6.99 -3.24 -10.70
C ASP A 137 7.78 -2.10 -10.06
N ALA A 138 9.09 -2.04 -10.25
CA ALA A 138 9.91 -0.91 -9.80
C ALA A 138 9.66 0.39 -10.59
N VAL A 139 9.10 0.30 -11.80
CA VAL A 139 8.90 1.44 -12.71
C VAL A 139 7.44 1.64 -13.11
N THR A 140 6.51 0.93 -12.49
CA THR A 140 5.07 1.06 -12.75
C THR A 140 4.28 1.16 -11.47
N SER A 141 3.34 2.11 -11.41
CA SER A 141 2.42 2.23 -10.28
C SER A 141 1.44 1.06 -10.24
N SER A 142 0.92 0.77 -9.05
CA SER A 142 -0.21 -0.15 -8.88
C SER A 142 -1.53 0.48 -9.33
N GLY A 143 -2.58 -0.34 -9.48
CA GLY A 143 -3.92 0.15 -9.83
C GLY A 143 -4.56 1.02 -8.75
N SER A 144 -4.19 0.86 -7.49
CA SER A 144 -4.63 1.70 -6.37
C SER A 144 -3.67 2.84 -6.08
N GLY A 145 -2.40 2.72 -6.45
CA GLY A 145 -1.31 3.58 -5.99
C GLY A 145 -0.92 3.34 -4.53
N LEU A 146 -1.54 2.36 -3.85
CA LEU A 146 -1.37 2.10 -2.41
C LEU A 146 -0.86 0.68 -2.11
N ASP A 147 -0.30 -0.02 -3.10
CA ASP A 147 0.22 -1.37 -2.94
C ASP A 147 1.40 -1.40 -1.94
N PRO A 148 1.30 -2.10 -0.79
CA PRO A 148 2.36 -2.15 0.20
C PRO A 148 3.53 -3.04 -0.21
N ASP A 149 3.30 -3.93 -1.18
CA ASP A 149 4.25 -4.96 -1.55
C ASP A 149 5.03 -4.60 -2.82
N ILE A 150 6.30 -4.97 -2.82
CA ILE A 150 7.17 -4.98 -4.00
C ILE A 150 7.50 -6.42 -4.38
N SER A 151 7.85 -6.67 -5.63
CA SER A 151 8.30 -8.00 -6.04
C SER A 151 9.62 -8.40 -5.35
N PRO A 152 9.88 -9.70 -5.12
CA PRO A 152 11.19 -10.15 -4.63
C PRO A 152 12.35 -9.69 -5.52
N GLY A 153 12.12 -9.54 -6.83
CA GLY A 153 13.10 -8.97 -7.77
C GLY A 153 13.40 -7.51 -7.49
N ASN A 154 12.36 -6.71 -7.17
CA ASN A 154 12.52 -5.31 -6.80
C ASN A 154 13.23 -5.16 -5.44
N ALA A 155 12.89 -5.99 -4.46
CA ALA A 155 13.63 -6.01 -3.21
C ALA A 155 15.11 -6.39 -3.42
N ALA A 156 15.39 -7.39 -4.27
CA ALA A 156 16.75 -7.87 -4.52
C ALA A 156 17.69 -6.80 -5.09
N ILE A 157 17.21 -5.93 -5.99
CA ILE A 157 18.05 -4.85 -6.55
C ILE A 157 18.39 -3.77 -5.52
N GLN A 158 17.62 -3.62 -4.46
CA GLN A 158 17.81 -2.62 -3.41
C GLN A 158 18.72 -3.11 -2.27
N VAL A 159 18.96 -4.43 -2.15
CA VAL A 159 19.69 -5.05 -1.04
C VAL A 159 21.08 -4.45 -0.84
N ASP A 160 21.87 -4.35 -1.91
CA ASP A 160 23.27 -3.90 -1.83
C ASP A 160 23.37 -2.46 -1.34
N ARG A 161 22.50 -1.57 -1.82
CA ARG A 161 22.42 -0.17 -1.34
C ARG A 161 22.08 -0.09 0.15
N VAL A 162 21.04 -0.83 0.57
CA VAL A 162 20.58 -0.84 1.97
C VAL A 162 21.67 -1.41 2.88
N ALA A 163 22.26 -2.53 2.50
CA ALA A 163 23.35 -3.17 3.25
C ALA A 163 24.55 -2.25 3.40
N ALA A 164 25.01 -1.61 2.32
CA ALA A 164 26.12 -0.68 2.34
C ALA A 164 25.85 0.55 3.21
N THR A 165 24.66 1.14 3.08
CA THR A 165 24.28 2.35 3.84
C THR A 165 24.15 2.07 5.34
N ARG A 166 23.65 0.89 5.70
CA ARG A 166 23.46 0.46 7.10
C ARG A 166 24.68 -0.23 7.68
N HIS A 167 25.74 -0.43 6.90
CA HIS A 167 26.93 -1.18 7.31
C HIS A 167 26.62 -2.61 7.77
N LEU A 168 25.65 -3.25 7.12
CA LEU A 168 25.22 -4.62 7.38
C LEU A 168 25.83 -5.59 6.35
N PRO A 169 26.02 -6.87 6.72
CA PRO A 169 26.31 -7.91 5.75
C PRO A 169 25.17 -8.07 4.74
N VAL A 170 25.47 -8.15 3.45
CA VAL A 170 24.45 -8.38 2.40
C VAL A 170 23.58 -9.60 2.69
N ALA A 171 24.19 -10.70 3.18
CA ALA A 171 23.48 -11.91 3.55
C ALA A 171 22.43 -11.70 4.66
N GLU A 172 22.68 -10.80 5.59
CA GLU A 172 21.73 -10.47 6.66
C GLU A 172 20.52 -9.72 6.12
N VAL A 173 20.74 -8.75 5.22
CA VAL A 173 19.67 -8.01 4.54
C VAL A 173 18.86 -8.94 3.63
N GLN A 174 19.52 -9.84 2.89
CA GLN A 174 18.84 -10.85 2.07
C GLN A 174 17.96 -11.79 2.92
N LYS A 175 18.46 -12.20 4.08
CA LYS A 175 17.69 -13.01 5.03
C LYS A 175 16.42 -12.28 5.48
N LEU A 176 16.53 -11.00 5.85
CA LEU A 176 15.36 -10.20 6.23
C LEU A 176 14.36 -10.05 5.09
N VAL A 177 14.81 -9.85 3.86
CA VAL A 177 13.92 -9.85 2.68
C VAL A 177 13.18 -11.18 2.56
N ALA A 178 13.87 -12.31 2.69
CA ALA A 178 13.25 -13.62 2.60
C ALA A 178 12.22 -13.85 3.71
N GLU A 179 12.51 -13.43 4.95
CA GLU A 179 11.61 -13.55 6.10
C GLU A 179 10.36 -12.65 5.99
N ASN A 180 10.46 -11.53 5.25
CA ASN A 180 9.34 -10.62 5.00
C ASN A 180 8.69 -10.83 3.62
N THR A 181 9.05 -11.90 2.92
CA THR A 181 8.41 -12.28 1.65
C THR A 181 7.18 -13.12 1.92
N LYS A 182 6.01 -12.61 1.55
CA LYS A 182 4.75 -13.35 1.54
C LYS A 182 4.76 -14.33 0.38
N ALA A 183 4.49 -15.60 0.63
CA ALA A 183 4.31 -16.60 -0.41
C ALA A 183 2.97 -16.39 -1.15
N ARG A 184 2.79 -17.13 -2.26
CA ARG A 184 1.49 -17.21 -2.92
C ARG A 184 0.43 -17.81 -2.00
N ASP A 185 -0.77 -17.26 -2.03
CA ASP A 185 -1.89 -17.84 -1.30
C ASP A 185 -2.22 -19.23 -1.85
N ILE A 186 -2.38 -20.20 -0.95
CA ILE A 186 -2.67 -21.61 -1.31
C ILE A 186 -1.65 -22.15 -2.35
N GLU A 187 -0.39 -21.67 -2.31
CA GLU A 187 0.75 -22.08 -3.16
C GLU A 187 0.63 -21.67 -4.66
N PHE A 188 -0.54 -21.32 -5.17
CA PHE A 188 -0.74 -21.02 -6.59
C PHE A 188 -1.48 -19.71 -6.88
N LEU A 189 -2.13 -19.08 -5.91
CA LEU A 189 -2.84 -17.83 -6.11
C LEU A 189 -1.95 -16.61 -5.83
N GLY A 190 -1.96 -15.64 -6.72
CA GLY A 190 -1.20 -14.41 -6.59
C GLY A 190 0.28 -14.56 -6.95
N GLU A 191 1.04 -13.54 -6.64
CA GLU A 191 2.50 -13.50 -6.79
C GLU A 191 3.16 -13.27 -5.43
N PRO A 192 4.40 -13.75 -5.19
CA PRO A 192 5.13 -13.43 -3.97
C PRO A 192 5.37 -11.92 -3.87
N GLY A 193 5.14 -11.37 -2.68
CA GLY A 193 5.32 -9.95 -2.38
C GLY A 193 6.18 -9.73 -1.15
N VAL A 194 6.89 -8.61 -1.10
CA VAL A 194 7.67 -8.17 0.06
C VAL A 194 7.05 -6.89 0.59
N ASP A 195 6.49 -6.94 1.79
CA ASP A 195 5.91 -5.78 2.45
C ASP A 195 7.02 -4.81 2.90
N VAL A 196 7.05 -3.63 2.26
CA VAL A 196 8.12 -2.64 2.45
C VAL A 196 8.13 -2.06 3.86
N LEU A 197 6.95 -1.79 4.45
CA LEU A 197 6.87 -1.22 5.79
C LEU A 197 7.40 -2.20 6.83
N THR A 198 6.94 -3.45 6.80
CA THR A 198 7.36 -4.46 7.77
C THR A 198 8.83 -4.81 7.62
N LEU A 199 9.35 -4.86 6.39
CA LEU A 199 10.78 -5.08 6.11
C LEU A 199 11.64 -3.94 6.67
N ASN A 200 11.24 -2.68 6.47
CA ASN A 200 11.98 -1.53 6.99
C ASN A 200 11.95 -1.46 8.53
N ILE A 201 10.84 -1.86 9.15
CA ILE A 201 10.76 -2.01 10.62
C ILE A 201 11.68 -3.13 11.10
N ALA A 202 11.74 -4.26 10.40
CA ALA A 202 12.65 -5.34 10.74
C ALA A 202 14.12 -4.91 10.70
N LEU A 203 14.50 -4.10 9.71
CA LEU A 203 15.84 -3.47 9.64
C LEU A 203 16.12 -2.57 10.85
N ASP A 204 15.15 -1.74 11.24
CA ASP A 204 15.31 -0.81 12.36
C ASP A 204 15.34 -1.51 13.74
N ASN A 205 14.83 -2.74 13.81
CA ASN A 205 14.89 -3.57 15.01
C ASN A 205 16.24 -4.28 15.18
N LEU A 206 17.13 -4.25 14.19
CA LEU A 206 18.46 -4.84 14.31
C LEU A 206 19.30 -4.06 15.32
N PRO A 207 20.14 -4.74 16.12
CA PRO A 207 21.00 -4.09 17.09
C PRO A 207 21.92 -3.03 16.46
N GLY A 208 21.94 -1.82 17.03
CA GLY A 208 22.80 -0.73 16.57
C GLY A 208 22.34 -0.01 15.30
N GLN A 209 21.17 -0.35 14.76
CA GLN A 209 20.64 0.32 13.58
C GLN A 209 19.90 1.62 13.93
N ALA A 210 19.93 2.58 12.99
CA ALA A 210 19.21 3.83 13.13
C ALA A 210 17.70 3.57 13.23
N GLN A 211 17.06 4.26 14.17
CA GLN A 211 15.63 4.08 14.40
C GLN A 211 14.84 4.97 13.45
N TYR A 212 13.82 4.40 12.81
CA TYR A 212 12.83 5.15 12.05
C TYR A 212 12.13 6.14 13.01
N VAL A 213 12.37 7.41 12.81
CA VAL A 213 11.57 8.49 13.39
C VAL A 213 10.50 8.77 12.34
N GLY A 214 9.29 8.23 12.56
CA GLY A 214 8.19 8.24 11.62
C GLY A 214 8.03 9.55 10.86
N GLY A 215 8.31 9.54 9.57
CA GLY A 215 7.91 10.59 8.66
C GLY A 215 6.48 10.33 8.24
N ALA A 216 5.67 11.36 8.26
CA ALA A 216 4.43 11.52 7.50
C ALA A 216 3.09 10.97 8.05
N LEU A 217 2.98 10.32 9.20
CA LEU A 217 1.68 10.15 9.84
C LEU A 217 1.43 11.09 11.05
N SER A 218 2.30 12.05 11.28
CA SER A 218 2.06 13.12 12.25
C SER A 218 1.49 14.36 11.55
N LYS A 219 0.23 14.30 11.12
CA LYS A 219 -0.63 15.48 10.98
C LYS A 219 -2.06 15.12 11.34
#